data_2893e36ae23d8998a4b65a484381d939
#
_entry.id   2893e36ae23d8998a4b65a484381d939
#
_cell.length_a   1.000
_cell.length_b   1.000
_cell.length_c   1.000
_cell.angle_alpha   90.00
_cell.angle_beta   90.00
_cell.angle_gamma   90.00
#
_symmetry.space_group_name_H-M   'P 1'
#
loop_
_entity.id
_entity.type
_entity.pdbx_description
1 polymer ?
#
loop_
_entity_poly.entity_id
_entity_poly.type
_entity_poly.pdbx_seq_one_letter_code
_entity_poly.pdbx_strand_id
1 'polypeptide(L)'
;RLDAARAAGVTTVREMGAQLDVARFAARGRTKAIRSGRHIARPKRYIRNVAAEIEPRELPDEVVRQAARGDGWVKLVGDWIDRTEGADSDLRPLWPRDVLADAVAAAHEAGAKVAVHTFAVETVDDALEAGVDCIEHGSGMNEDQLREAARRGVILDPTVCQIGTFASIADRAGKYPVYRERMLAMYRGRFDHFALMADVGAHFVMGTDTEGEGKDRTLDVELRAAVDAGLPAGLVMAAASHSGRSLLGL
;
A
#
# COMPACT_ATOMS: atom_id res chain seq x y z
N ARG A 1 -19.01 3.00 5.44
CA ARG A 1 -17.94 2.03 5.14
C ARG A 1 -17.60 1.16 6.34
N LEU A 2 -17.28 1.71 7.51
CA LEU A 2 -17.01 0.90 8.71
C LEU A 2 -18.18 0.00 9.09
N ASP A 3 -19.42 0.43 8.88
CA ASP A 3 -20.60 -0.41 9.12
C ASP A 3 -20.69 -1.56 8.10
N ALA A 4 -20.37 -1.32 6.82
CA ALA A 4 -20.29 -2.36 5.80
C ALA A 4 -19.15 -3.34 6.08
N ALA A 5 -17.97 -2.85 6.47
CA ALA A 5 -16.85 -3.68 6.89
C ALA A 5 -17.24 -4.59 8.07
N ARG A 6 -17.94 -4.03 9.07
CA ARG A 6 -18.44 -4.82 10.21
C ARG A 6 -19.45 -5.88 9.78
N ALA A 7 -20.39 -5.54 8.90
CA ALA A 7 -21.35 -6.51 8.38
C ALA A 7 -20.68 -7.67 7.64
N ALA A 8 -19.50 -7.41 7.02
CA ALA A 8 -18.65 -8.42 6.42
C ALA A 8 -17.71 -9.12 7.43
N GLY A 9 -17.87 -8.92 8.74
CA GLY A 9 -17.08 -9.58 9.79
C GLY A 9 -15.76 -8.89 10.13
N VAL A 10 -15.46 -7.72 9.56
CA VAL A 10 -14.20 -7.00 9.82
C VAL A 10 -14.28 -6.27 11.16
N THR A 11 -13.43 -6.64 12.09
CA THR A 11 -13.36 -6.06 13.44
C THR A 11 -12.36 -4.92 13.56
N THR A 12 -11.35 -4.90 12.70
CA THR A 12 -10.32 -3.86 12.68
C THR A 12 -9.93 -3.55 11.23
N VAL A 13 -9.71 -2.28 10.94
CA VAL A 13 -9.15 -1.80 9.68
C VAL A 13 -7.94 -0.91 9.96
N ARG A 14 -6.89 -1.02 9.17
CA ARG A 14 -5.85 -0.01 9.06
C ARG A 14 -6.26 0.94 7.93
N GLU A 15 -6.48 2.17 8.29
CA GLU A 15 -6.92 3.23 7.38
C GLU A 15 -5.68 3.98 6.88
N MET A 16 -5.48 3.99 5.57
CA MET A 16 -4.23 4.40 4.94
C MET A 16 -4.22 5.85 4.42
N GLY A 17 -4.77 6.75 5.22
CA GLY A 17 -4.54 8.18 5.03
C GLY A 17 -5.68 8.96 4.39
N ALA A 18 -6.94 8.64 4.71
CA ALA A 18 -8.07 9.46 4.31
C ALA A 18 -8.17 10.78 5.11
N GLN A 19 -8.86 11.75 4.53
CA GLN A 19 -9.13 13.04 5.20
C GLN A 19 -10.17 12.96 6.33
N LEU A 20 -10.88 11.85 6.44
CA LEU A 20 -12.01 11.71 7.36
C LEU A 20 -11.52 11.59 8.80
N ASP A 21 -12.20 12.26 9.71
CA ASP A 21 -12.04 12.04 11.15
C ASP A 21 -12.59 10.66 11.54
N VAL A 22 -11.78 9.63 11.24
CA VAL A 22 -12.13 8.22 11.51
C VAL A 22 -12.29 7.98 13.00
N ALA A 23 -11.64 8.77 13.86
CA ALA A 23 -11.80 8.71 15.31
C ALA A 23 -13.26 8.91 15.74
N ARG A 24 -14.00 9.78 15.04
CA ARG A 24 -15.43 10.01 15.28
C ARG A 24 -16.29 8.76 15.04
N PHE A 25 -15.86 7.87 14.15
CA PHE A 25 -16.56 6.61 13.86
C PHE A 25 -16.07 5.47 14.74
N ALA A 26 -14.77 5.41 15.05
CA ALA A 26 -14.18 4.44 15.96
C ALA A 26 -14.73 4.55 17.39
N ALA A 27 -14.97 5.78 17.87
CA ALA A 27 -15.55 6.05 19.19
C ALA A 27 -16.99 5.48 19.39
N ARG A 28 -17.65 5.03 18.33
CA ARG A 28 -18.98 4.42 18.40
C ARG A 28 -19.00 2.90 18.57
N GLY A 29 -17.84 2.27 18.87
CA GLY A 29 -17.76 0.88 19.34
C GLY A 29 -18.05 -0.19 18.28
N ARG A 30 -17.77 0.07 16.99
CA ARG A 30 -18.11 -0.85 15.91
C ARG A 30 -16.90 -1.58 15.35
N THR A 31 -16.19 -1.00 14.40
CA THR A 31 -14.94 -1.54 13.86
C THR A 31 -13.80 -0.64 14.32
N LYS A 32 -12.74 -1.21 14.90
CA LYS A 32 -11.56 -0.44 15.28
C LYS A 32 -10.87 0.07 14.02
N ALA A 33 -10.53 1.36 13.98
CA ALA A 33 -9.68 1.92 12.94
C ALA A 33 -8.31 2.25 13.53
N ILE A 34 -7.24 1.83 12.83
CA ILE A 34 -5.87 2.26 13.04
C ILE A 34 -5.58 3.29 11.96
N ARG A 35 -5.35 4.55 12.36
CA ARG A 35 -5.21 5.67 11.43
C ARG A 35 -3.74 5.90 11.09
N SER A 36 -3.48 6.33 9.85
CA SER A 36 -2.14 6.70 9.38
C SER A 36 -1.98 8.21 9.14
N GLY A 37 -2.88 9.05 9.71
CA GLY A 37 -2.94 10.46 9.36
C GLY A 37 -3.40 10.65 7.91
N ARG A 38 -2.88 11.65 7.19
CA ARG A 38 -3.04 11.79 5.74
C ARG A 38 -1.88 11.09 5.05
N HIS A 39 -2.14 10.38 3.97
CA HIS A 39 -1.05 9.86 3.16
C HIS A 39 -0.25 11.02 2.54
N ILE A 40 1.06 10.80 2.39
CA ILE A 40 1.99 11.82 1.93
C ILE A 40 2.41 11.51 0.50
N ALA A 41 2.33 12.50 -0.38
CA ALA A 41 2.71 12.39 -1.78
C ALA A 41 3.36 13.70 -2.28
N ARG A 42 4.00 13.65 -3.43
CA ARG A 42 4.40 14.87 -4.12
C ARG A 42 3.18 15.54 -4.77
N PRO A 43 3.24 16.87 -5.03
CA PRO A 43 2.14 17.59 -5.64
C PRO A 43 1.67 16.94 -6.95
N LYS A 44 0.37 16.67 -7.03
CA LYS A 44 -0.30 16.05 -8.20
C LYS A 44 0.16 14.62 -8.53
N ARG A 45 0.81 13.92 -7.60
CA ARG A 45 1.35 12.57 -7.80
C ARG A 45 0.59 11.51 -7.02
N TYR A 46 -0.69 11.64 -6.83
CA TYR A 46 -1.61 10.63 -6.30
C TYR A 46 -3.04 11.17 -6.33
N ILE A 47 -3.87 10.81 -5.33
CA ILE A 47 -5.26 11.27 -5.23
C ILE A 47 -5.29 12.73 -4.81
N ARG A 48 -5.78 13.57 -5.71
CA ARG A 48 -5.83 15.01 -5.47
C ARG A 48 -6.74 15.36 -4.30
N ASN A 49 -6.36 16.39 -3.55
CA ASN A 49 -7.11 16.94 -2.41
C ASN A 49 -7.25 15.98 -1.21
N VAL A 50 -6.64 14.80 -1.24
CA VAL A 50 -6.60 13.86 -0.12
C VAL A 50 -5.22 13.82 0.51
N ALA A 51 -4.16 13.69 -0.29
CA ALA A 51 -2.78 13.64 0.18
C ALA A 51 -2.35 14.91 0.95
N ALA A 52 -1.38 14.77 1.86
CA ALA A 52 -0.49 15.84 2.22
C ALA A 52 0.51 15.99 1.07
N GLU A 53 0.29 16.99 0.21
CA GLU A 53 1.14 17.24 -0.94
C GLU A 53 2.31 18.13 -0.55
N ILE A 54 3.55 17.61 -0.65
CA ILE A 54 4.78 18.27 -0.20
C ILE A 54 5.94 18.06 -1.18
N GLU A 55 6.97 18.90 -1.08
CA GLU A 55 8.24 18.69 -1.76
C GLU A 55 9.17 17.77 -0.95
N PRO A 56 10.14 17.07 -1.60
CA PRO A 56 10.95 16.05 -0.94
C PRO A 56 11.63 16.52 0.36
N ARG A 57 12.18 17.72 0.39
CA ARG A 57 12.87 18.28 1.57
C ARG A 57 11.99 18.39 2.83
N GLU A 58 10.66 18.37 2.65
CA GLU A 58 9.71 18.52 3.74
C GLU A 58 9.25 17.16 4.31
N LEU A 59 9.69 16.04 3.67
CA LEU A 59 9.20 14.71 3.99
C LEU A 59 9.51 14.29 5.44
N PRO A 60 10.73 14.47 6.00
CA PRO A 60 11.03 14.08 7.38
C PRO A 60 10.14 14.80 8.41
N ASP A 61 9.88 16.09 8.20
CA ASP A 61 8.98 16.85 9.08
C ASP A 61 7.51 16.44 8.92
N GLU A 62 7.10 16.12 7.69
CA GLU A 62 5.71 15.75 7.43
C GLU A 62 5.36 14.38 8.01
N VAL A 63 6.27 13.41 7.96
CA VAL A 63 6.02 12.09 8.57
C VAL A 63 5.80 12.22 10.08
N VAL A 64 6.55 13.08 10.78
CA VAL A 64 6.36 13.36 12.21
C VAL A 64 4.99 14.01 12.45
N ARG A 65 4.59 14.97 11.60
CA ARG A 65 3.25 15.59 11.69
C ARG A 65 2.13 14.59 11.50
N GLN A 66 2.27 13.64 10.58
CA GLN A 66 1.24 12.63 10.32
C GLN A 66 1.27 11.52 11.38
N ALA A 67 2.42 11.14 11.91
CA ALA A 67 2.54 10.24 13.05
C ALA A 67 1.75 10.74 14.27
N ALA A 68 1.86 12.04 14.58
CA ALA A 68 1.11 12.68 15.67
C ALA A 68 -0.42 12.69 15.45
N ARG A 69 -0.90 12.49 14.21
CA ARG A 69 -2.33 12.46 13.86
C ARG A 69 -2.88 11.04 13.72
N GLY A 70 -1.97 10.06 13.61
CA GLY A 70 -2.29 8.65 13.42
C GLY A 70 -2.29 7.85 14.73
N ASP A 71 -2.37 6.57 14.58
CA ASP A 71 -2.37 5.58 15.66
C ASP A 71 -1.15 4.65 15.52
N GLY A 72 0.05 5.24 15.31
CA GLY A 72 1.32 4.53 15.19
C GLY A 72 1.66 4.07 13.75
N TRP A 73 1.05 4.67 12.74
CA TRP A 73 1.38 4.43 11.33
C TRP A 73 1.42 5.74 10.53
N VAL A 74 2.28 5.76 9.52
CA VAL A 74 2.33 6.81 8.48
C VAL A 74 2.26 6.13 7.11
N LYS A 75 1.56 6.75 6.16
CA LYS A 75 1.46 6.27 4.77
C LYS A 75 2.19 7.19 3.81
N LEU A 76 3.12 6.62 3.04
CA LEU A 76 3.80 7.28 1.94
C LEU A 76 3.31 6.74 0.59
N VAL A 77 3.31 7.60 -0.42
CA VAL A 77 3.25 7.19 -1.82
C VAL A 77 4.69 7.10 -2.31
N GLY A 78 5.17 5.91 -2.62
CA GLY A 78 6.56 5.65 -2.99
C GLY A 78 6.86 6.00 -4.45
N ASP A 79 5.93 5.70 -5.35
CA ASP A 79 6.05 5.97 -6.78
C ASP A 79 4.73 6.41 -7.41
N TRP A 80 4.83 7.01 -8.56
CA TRP A 80 3.70 7.38 -9.40
C TRP A 80 4.14 7.58 -10.84
N ILE A 81 3.19 7.58 -11.77
CA ILE A 81 3.50 7.93 -13.16
C ILE A 81 4.04 9.35 -13.26
N ASP A 82 5.22 9.51 -13.82
CA ASP A 82 5.75 10.79 -14.28
C ASP A 82 5.28 11.04 -15.71
N ARG A 83 4.47 12.08 -15.89
CA ARG A 83 3.86 12.43 -17.18
C ARG A 83 4.64 13.50 -17.94
N THR A 84 5.83 13.84 -17.50
CA THR A 84 6.64 14.91 -18.11
C THR A 84 7.42 14.44 -19.32
N GLU A 85 7.62 13.11 -19.44
CA GLU A 85 8.43 12.48 -20.49
C GLU A 85 7.62 12.11 -21.76
N GLY A 86 6.39 12.62 -21.89
CA GLY A 86 5.55 12.32 -23.07
C GLY A 86 5.30 10.82 -23.26
N ALA A 87 5.69 10.27 -24.40
CA ALA A 87 5.52 8.84 -24.68
C ALA A 87 6.38 7.93 -23.78
N ASP A 88 7.50 8.42 -23.27
CA ASP A 88 8.42 7.69 -22.39
C ASP A 88 8.04 7.78 -20.91
N SER A 89 6.91 8.45 -20.63
CA SER A 89 6.36 8.54 -19.27
C SER A 89 6.13 7.17 -18.66
N ASP A 90 6.61 6.99 -17.43
CA ASP A 90 6.52 5.72 -16.70
C ASP A 90 6.41 5.96 -15.19
N LEU A 91 6.28 4.88 -14.41
CA LEU A 91 6.42 4.92 -12.95
C LEU A 91 7.81 5.43 -12.56
N ARG A 92 7.86 6.33 -11.59
CA ARG A 92 9.12 6.85 -11.05
C ARG A 92 9.02 6.95 -9.53
N PRO A 93 10.12 6.68 -8.79
CA PRO A 93 10.19 6.99 -7.38
C PRO A 93 9.89 8.48 -7.12
N LEU A 94 9.15 8.77 -6.08
CA LEU A 94 8.79 10.15 -5.73
C LEU A 94 9.81 10.84 -4.82
N TRP A 95 10.58 10.07 -4.08
CA TRP A 95 11.49 10.56 -3.06
C TRP A 95 12.93 10.19 -3.39
N PRO A 96 13.90 11.13 -3.25
CA PRO A 96 15.32 10.78 -3.22
C PRO A 96 15.58 9.77 -2.09
N ARG A 97 16.52 8.85 -2.32
CA ARG A 97 16.83 7.73 -1.43
C ARG A 97 17.20 8.18 -0.01
N ASP A 98 18.06 9.18 0.08
CA ASP A 98 18.50 9.78 1.35
C ASP A 98 17.33 10.41 2.11
N VAL A 99 16.49 11.17 1.41
CA VAL A 99 15.30 11.80 2.00
C VAL A 99 14.29 10.75 2.49
N LEU A 100 14.11 9.65 1.75
CA LEU A 100 13.25 8.56 2.18
C LEU A 100 13.79 7.89 3.44
N ALA A 101 15.11 7.64 3.50
CA ALA A 101 15.76 7.06 4.68
C ALA A 101 15.60 7.96 5.92
N ASP A 102 15.87 9.26 5.78
CA ASP A 102 15.70 10.23 6.86
C ASP A 102 14.24 10.30 7.34
N ALA A 103 13.28 10.24 6.41
CA ALA A 103 11.86 10.27 6.75
C ALA A 103 11.40 9.01 7.49
N VAL A 104 11.86 7.82 7.07
CA VAL A 104 11.55 6.57 7.78
C VAL A 104 12.15 6.58 9.17
N ALA A 105 13.40 7.03 9.33
CA ALA A 105 14.03 7.18 10.64
C ALA A 105 13.25 8.16 11.54
N ALA A 106 12.86 9.32 11.03
CA ALA A 106 12.06 10.30 11.76
C ALA A 106 10.67 9.76 12.18
N ALA A 107 10.03 8.96 11.32
CA ALA A 107 8.76 8.30 11.67
C ALA A 107 8.95 7.28 12.80
N HIS A 108 10.02 6.48 12.75
CA HIS A 108 10.36 5.51 13.80
C HIS A 108 10.70 6.19 15.13
N GLU A 109 11.46 7.28 15.11
CA GLU A 109 11.74 8.09 16.30
C GLU A 109 10.46 8.69 16.90
N ALA A 110 9.48 9.03 16.06
CA ALA A 110 8.16 9.49 16.50
C ALA A 110 7.23 8.33 16.95
N GLY A 111 7.73 7.08 16.98
CA GLY A 111 6.98 5.89 17.41
C GLY A 111 5.98 5.37 16.38
N ALA A 112 6.13 5.75 15.11
CA ALA A 112 5.24 5.30 14.03
C ALA A 112 5.96 4.37 13.06
N LYS A 113 5.25 3.35 12.57
CA LYS A 113 5.62 2.50 11.43
C LYS A 113 5.30 3.18 10.12
N VAL A 114 6.02 2.81 9.07
CA VAL A 114 5.85 3.38 7.73
C VAL A 114 5.32 2.33 6.76
N ALA A 115 4.18 2.63 6.13
CA ALA A 115 3.65 1.88 4.99
C ALA A 115 3.84 2.68 3.70
N VAL A 116 4.29 2.02 2.65
CA VAL A 116 4.56 2.66 1.36
C VAL A 116 3.77 2.02 0.23
N HIS A 117 3.06 2.85 -0.55
CA HIS A 117 2.51 2.44 -1.85
C HIS A 117 3.64 2.30 -2.85
N THR A 118 3.73 1.17 -3.54
CA THR A 118 4.65 1.02 -4.66
C THR A 118 4.15 0.03 -5.71
N PHE A 119 4.28 0.43 -6.97
CA PHE A 119 4.12 -0.42 -8.15
C PHE A 119 5.45 -0.63 -8.88
N ALA A 120 6.41 0.27 -8.71
CA ALA A 120 7.67 0.26 -9.44
C ALA A 120 8.73 -0.57 -8.70
N VAL A 121 9.41 -1.46 -9.43
CA VAL A 121 10.56 -2.23 -8.91
C VAL A 121 11.66 -1.32 -8.39
N GLU A 122 11.87 -0.17 -9.04
CA GLU A 122 12.91 0.81 -8.71
C GLU A 122 12.73 1.47 -7.34
N THR A 123 11.47 1.55 -6.86
CA THR A 123 11.15 2.15 -5.56
C THR A 123 11.41 1.18 -4.41
N VAL A 124 11.35 -0.13 -4.68
CA VAL A 124 11.36 -1.15 -3.62
C VAL A 124 12.70 -1.23 -2.91
N ASP A 125 13.81 -1.16 -3.66
CA ASP A 125 15.14 -1.23 -3.06
C ASP A 125 15.38 -0.08 -2.09
N ASP A 126 15.01 1.14 -2.49
CA ASP A 126 15.11 2.33 -1.63
C ASP A 126 14.19 2.22 -0.40
N ALA A 127 12.97 1.68 -0.57
CA ALA A 127 12.04 1.47 0.52
C ALA A 127 12.55 0.41 1.53
N LEU A 128 13.06 -0.72 1.04
CA LEU A 128 13.64 -1.77 1.87
C LEU A 128 14.89 -1.27 2.61
N GLU A 129 15.75 -0.52 1.94
CA GLU A 129 16.96 0.04 2.55
C GLU A 129 16.64 1.11 3.60
N ALA A 130 15.65 1.96 3.33
CA ALA A 130 15.15 2.92 4.31
C ALA A 130 14.51 2.27 5.54
N GLY A 131 14.14 0.98 5.46
CA GLY A 131 13.57 0.24 6.59
C GLY A 131 12.07 0.42 6.77
N VAL A 132 11.30 0.53 5.68
CA VAL A 132 9.84 0.58 5.76
C VAL A 132 9.27 -0.69 6.39
N ASP A 133 8.15 -0.55 7.09
CA ASP A 133 7.51 -1.65 7.82
C ASP A 133 6.48 -2.40 6.98
N CYS A 134 5.91 -1.75 5.97
CA CYS A 134 4.88 -2.36 5.12
C CYS A 134 4.98 -1.84 3.68
N ILE A 135 4.85 -2.74 2.73
CA ILE A 135 4.71 -2.44 1.29
C ILE A 135 3.28 -2.76 0.89
N GLU A 136 2.58 -1.73 0.40
CA GLU A 136 1.26 -1.85 -0.19
C GLU A 136 1.40 -2.17 -1.67
N HIS A 137 0.64 -3.12 -2.17
CA HIS A 137 0.64 -3.66 -3.53
C HIS A 137 1.92 -4.45 -3.85
N GLY A 138 3.08 -3.80 -3.93
CA GLY A 138 4.35 -4.46 -4.25
C GLY A 138 4.37 -5.16 -5.60
N SER A 139 3.52 -4.72 -6.55
CA SER A 139 3.22 -5.45 -7.79
C SER A 139 4.39 -5.55 -8.77
N GLY A 140 5.39 -4.69 -8.62
CA GLY A 140 6.62 -4.71 -9.41
C GLY A 140 7.81 -5.37 -8.73
N MET A 141 7.66 -5.91 -7.52
CA MET A 141 8.76 -6.55 -6.80
C MET A 141 9.27 -7.77 -7.57
N ASN A 142 10.59 -7.88 -7.66
CA ASN A 142 11.25 -9.09 -8.16
C ASN A 142 11.47 -10.11 -7.03
N GLU A 143 11.97 -11.30 -7.37
CA GLU A 143 12.17 -12.39 -6.41
C GLU A 143 13.15 -12.02 -5.29
N ASP A 144 14.26 -11.36 -5.61
CA ASP A 144 15.27 -10.96 -4.62
C ASP A 144 14.69 -9.95 -3.62
N GLN A 145 13.90 -8.99 -4.11
CA GLN A 145 13.20 -8.01 -3.27
C GLN A 145 12.14 -8.66 -2.38
N LEU A 146 11.39 -9.64 -2.89
CA LEU A 146 10.42 -10.39 -2.10
C LEU A 146 11.10 -11.22 -0.99
N ARG A 147 12.21 -11.90 -1.30
CA ARG A 147 13.02 -12.63 -0.32
C ARG A 147 13.61 -11.70 0.74
N GLU A 148 14.09 -10.54 0.34
CA GLU A 148 14.64 -9.55 1.26
C GLU A 148 13.55 -8.94 2.16
N ALA A 149 12.36 -8.64 1.62
CA ALA A 149 11.21 -8.20 2.40
C ALA A 149 10.82 -9.26 3.46
N ALA A 150 10.71 -10.54 3.05
CA ALA A 150 10.42 -11.64 3.96
C ALA A 150 11.48 -11.78 5.06
N ARG A 151 12.77 -11.72 4.70
CA ARG A 151 13.90 -11.80 5.65
C ARG A 151 13.91 -10.66 6.66
N ARG A 152 13.52 -9.46 6.26
CA ARG A 152 13.42 -8.28 7.14
C ARG A 152 12.13 -8.23 7.94
N GLY A 153 11.16 -9.09 7.68
CA GLY A 153 9.85 -9.06 8.32
C GLY A 153 8.96 -7.92 7.85
N VAL A 154 9.23 -7.39 6.64
CA VAL A 154 8.40 -6.34 6.03
C VAL A 154 7.05 -6.94 5.66
N ILE A 155 5.98 -6.25 6.06
CA ILE A 155 4.60 -6.67 5.80
C ILE A 155 4.26 -6.38 4.33
N LEU A 156 3.62 -7.33 3.64
CA LEU A 156 3.04 -7.12 2.31
C LEU A 156 1.52 -7.09 2.40
N ASP A 157 0.92 -6.08 1.79
CA ASP A 157 -0.53 -6.03 1.53
C ASP A 157 -0.76 -6.11 0.01
N PRO A 158 -1.04 -7.30 -0.54
CA PRO A 158 -1.02 -7.54 -1.99
C PRO A 158 -2.16 -6.86 -2.74
N THR A 159 -3.27 -6.51 -2.07
CA THR A 159 -4.44 -5.85 -2.68
C THR A 159 -4.81 -6.43 -4.06
N VAL A 160 -5.07 -7.72 -4.09
CA VAL A 160 -5.22 -8.53 -5.33
C VAL A 160 -6.24 -7.94 -6.29
N CYS A 161 -7.37 -7.45 -5.74
CA CYS A 161 -8.42 -6.81 -6.55
C CYS A 161 -7.94 -5.49 -7.18
N GLN A 162 -7.05 -4.74 -6.52
CA GLN A 162 -6.49 -3.51 -7.08
C GLN A 162 -5.60 -3.82 -8.28
N ILE A 163 -4.71 -4.80 -8.16
CA ILE A 163 -3.85 -5.23 -9.28
C ILE A 163 -4.69 -5.77 -10.43
N GLY A 164 -5.83 -6.39 -10.15
CA GLY A 164 -6.82 -6.78 -11.14
C GLY A 164 -7.33 -5.62 -12.02
N THR A 165 -7.23 -4.37 -11.55
CA THR A 165 -7.65 -3.18 -12.34
C THR A 165 -6.59 -2.65 -13.31
N PHE A 166 -5.36 -3.19 -13.28
CA PHE A 166 -4.24 -2.66 -14.07
C PHE A 166 -4.47 -2.71 -15.58
N ALA A 167 -5.18 -3.72 -16.09
CA ALA A 167 -5.58 -3.74 -17.50
C ALA A 167 -6.44 -2.52 -17.87
N SER A 168 -7.43 -2.20 -17.02
CA SER A 168 -8.30 -1.03 -17.22
C SER A 168 -7.55 0.29 -17.06
N ILE A 169 -6.52 0.35 -16.20
CA ILE A 169 -5.62 1.52 -16.10
C ILE A 169 -4.82 1.66 -17.38
N ALA A 170 -4.25 0.58 -17.89
CA ALA A 170 -3.48 0.54 -19.13
C ALA A 170 -4.31 0.98 -20.35
N ASP A 171 -5.58 0.56 -20.43
CA ASP A 171 -6.47 0.96 -21.51
C ASP A 171 -6.70 2.47 -21.57
N ARG A 172 -6.70 3.14 -20.42
CA ARG A 172 -6.81 4.61 -20.33
C ARG A 172 -5.48 5.34 -20.51
N ALA A 173 -4.37 4.63 -20.55
CA ALA A 173 -3.02 5.17 -20.62
C ALA A 173 -2.46 5.25 -22.06
N GLY A 174 -3.30 5.37 -23.09
CA GLY A 174 -2.87 5.36 -24.49
C GLY A 174 -1.85 6.45 -24.88
N LYS A 175 -1.77 7.54 -24.12
CA LYS A 175 -0.76 8.61 -24.32
C LYS A 175 0.63 8.24 -23.76
N TYR A 176 0.74 7.19 -22.96
CA TYR A 176 1.92 6.79 -22.21
C TYR A 176 2.23 5.31 -22.46
N PRO A 177 2.73 4.95 -23.66
CA PRO A 177 2.89 3.56 -24.06
C PRO A 177 3.85 2.77 -23.17
N VAL A 178 4.92 3.35 -22.64
CA VAL A 178 5.86 2.70 -21.73
C VAL A 178 5.15 2.31 -20.42
N TYR A 179 4.49 3.28 -19.79
CA TYR A 179 3.69 3.03 -18.60
C TYR A 179 2.57 2.00 -18.84
N ARG A 180 1.87 2.13 -19.98
CA ARG A 180 0.82 1.18 -20.36
C ARG A 180 1.32 -0.26 -20.42
N GLU A 181 2.45 -0.50 -21.10
CA GLU A 181 3.04 -1.85 -21.18
C GLU A 181 3.52 -2.36 -19.82
N ARG A 182 4.09 -1.50 -18.98
CA ARG A 182 4.46 -1.87 -17.60
C ARG A 182 3.23 -2.34 -16.81
N MET A 183 2.14 -1.59 -16.83
CA MET A 183 0.90 -1.96 -16.15
C MET A 183 0.32 -3.28 -16.68
N LEU A 184 0.36 -3.50 -18.00
CA LEU A 184 -0.07 -4.75 -18.61
C LEU A 184 0.85 -5.93 -18.25
N ALA A 185 2.15 -5.72 -18.17
CA ALA A 185 3.11 -6.74 -17.75
C ALA A 185 2.82 -7.21 -16.31
N MET A 186 2.65 -6.27 -15.37
CA MET A 186 2.27 -6.59 -13.99
C MET A 186 0.90 -7.29 -13.93
N TYR A 187 -0.08 -6.85 -14.71
CA TYR A 187 -1.37 -7.51 -14.78
C TYR A 187 -1.28 -8.96 -15.28
N ARG A 188 -0.52 -9.19 -16.34
CA ARG A 188 -0.35 -10.55 -16.94
C ARG A 188 0.39 -11.48 -16.00
N GLY A 189 1.46 -11.00 -15.35
CA GLY A 189 2.29 -11.79 -14.44
C GLY A 189 1.76 -11.89 -13.01
N ARG A 190 0.60 -11.30 -12.69
CA ARG A 190 0.12 -11.17 -11.30
C ARG A 190 -0.04 -12.49 -10.55
N PHE A 191 -0.47 -13.55 -11.21
CA PHE A 191 -0.69 -14.84 -10.56
C PHE A 191 0.62 -15.50 -10.16
N ASP A 192 1.62 -15.49 -11.06
CA ASP A 192 2.96 -16.00 -10.77
C ASP A 192 3.60 -15.17 -9.65
N HIS A 193 3.36 -13.86 -9.67
CA HIS A 193 3.86 -12.94 -8.64
C HIS A 193 3.25 -13.22 -7.25
N PHE A 194 1.93 -13.45 -7.16
CA PHE A 194 1.30 -13.82 -5.89
C PHE A 194 1.76 -15.19 -5.38
N ALA A 195 1.91 -16.18 -6.29
CA ALA A 195 2.47 -17.47 -5.93
C ALA A 195 3.90 -17.30 -5.36
N LEU A 196 4.74 -16.51 -6.01
CA LEU A 196 6.09 -16.24 -5.56
C LEU A 196 6.11 -15.54 -4.18
N MET A 197 5.22 -14.56 -3.95
CA MET A 197 5.07 -13.94 -2.62
C MET A 197 4.80 -14.97 -1.52
N ALA A 198 3.94 -15.97 -1.79
CA ALA A 198 3.66 -17.04 -0.85
C ALA A 198 4.85 -17.99 -0.67
N ASP A 199 5.52 -18.37 -1.76
CA ASP A 199 6.63 -19.33 -1.77
C ASP A 199 7.87 -18.80 -1.01
N VAL A 200 8.12 -17.50 -1.05
CA VAL A 200 9.23 -16.89 -0.27
C VAL A 200 8.89 -16.71 1.21
N GLY A 201 7.68 -17.05 1.64
CA GLY A 201 7.26 -16.91 3.03
C GLY A 201 7.03 -15.47 3.46
N ALA A 202 6.53 -14.61 2.59
CA ALA A 202 6.24 -13.21 2.91
C ALA A 202 5.23 -13.07 4.05
N HIS A 203 5.31 -11.97 4.79
CA HIS A 203 4.40 -11.64 5.89
C HIS A 203 3.20 -10.86 5.37
N PHE A 204 2.02 -11.48 5.35
CA PHE A 204 0.83 -10.88 4.74
C PHE A 204 -0.13 -10.23 5.73
N VAL A 205 -0.71 -9.12 5.30
CA VAL A 205 -2.02 -8.62 5.72
C VAL A 205 -2.95 -8.60 4.49
N MET A 206 -4.25 -8.51 4.70
CA MET A 206 -5.22 -8.48 3.60
C MET A 206 -5.98 -7.16 3.61
N GLY A 207 -5.67 -6.29 2.66
CA GLY A 207 -6.29 -5.00 2.44
C GLY A 207 -7.11 -4.95 1.16
N THR A 208 -8.18 -4.18 1.15
CA THR A 208 -9.10 -4.08 0.01
C THR A 208 -8.76 -2.93 -0.94
N ASP A 209 -7.97 -1.97 -0.50
CA ASP A 209 -7.70 -0.71 -1.21
C ASP A 209 -8.98 -0.09 -1.79
N THR A 210 -10.01 -0.02 -0.94
CA THR A 210 -11.32 0.49 -1.35
C THR A 210 -11.35 2.00 -1.23
N GLU A 211 -11.32 2.70 -2.36
CA GLU A 211 -11.44 4.13 -2.44
C GLU A 211 -12.71 4.57 -3.19
N GLY A 212 -13.31 5.68 -2.74
CA GLY A 212 -14.39 6.35 -3.43
C GLY A 212 -15.77 5.67 -3.34
N GLU A 213 -16.78 6.36 -3.82
CA GLU A 213 -18.13 5.80 -3.98
C GLU A 213 -18.13 4.80 -5.16
N GLY A 214 -18.84 3.67 -4.99
CA GLY A 214 -19.06 2.68 -6.05
C GLY A 214 -17.96 1.62 -6.20
N LYS A 215 -16.96 1.57 -5.31
CA LYS A 215 -16.01 0.46 -5.21
C LYS A 215 -16.33 -0.34 -3.94
N ASP A 216 -17.42 -1.08 -3.94
CA ASP A 216 -17.80 -1.97 -2.85
C ASP A 216 -16.94 -3.25 -2.86
N ARG A 217 -15.63 -3.07 -2.74
CA ARG A 217 -14.72 -4.18 -2.46
C ARG A 217 -14.76 -4.45 -0.97
N THR A 218 -15.51 -5.46 -0.59
CA THR A 218 -15.52 -5.98 0.78
C THR A 218 -14.37 -6.96 0.97
N LEU A 219 -13.98 -7.21 2.21
CA LEU A 219 -12.86 -8.11 2.50
C LEU A 219 -13.09 -9.52 1.94
N ASP A 220 -14.31 -10.03 1.95
CA ASP A 220 -14.62 -11.36 1.41
C ASP A 220 -14.38 -11.46 -0.11
N VAL A 221 -14.60 -10.37 -0.86
CA VAL A 221 -14.26 -10.29 -2.28
C VAL A 221 -12.75 -10.36 -2.48
N GLU A 222 -11.99 -9.61 -1.67
CA GLU A 222 -10.53 -9.64 -1.69
C GLU A 222 -9.98 -11.03 -1.37
N LEU A 223 -10.49 -11.67 -0.29
CA LEU A 223 -10.04 -13.01 0.11
C LEU A 223 -10.32 -14.07 -0.96
N ARG A 224 -11.49 -14.03 -1.60
CA ARG A 224 -11.80 -14.92 -2.73
C ARG A 224 -10.87 -14.69 -3.91
N ALA A 225 -10.67 -13.43 -4.30
CA ALA A 225 -9.75 -13.07 -5.37
C ALA A 225 -8.32 -13.55 -5.08
N ALA A 226 -7.86 -13.48 -3.83
CA ALA A 226 -6.55 -13.96 -3.41
C ALA A 226 -6.42 -15.49 -3.56
N VAL A 227 -7.43 -16.24 -3.15
CA VAL A 227 -7.46 -17.72 -3.32
C VAL A 227 -7.56 -18.07 -4.81
N ASP A 228 -8.40 -17.40 -5.57
CA ASP A 228 -8.55 -17.61 -7.03
C ASP A 228 -7.26 -17.24 -7.79
N ALA A 229 -6.46 -16.32 -7.24
CA ALA A 229 -5.14 -15.96 -7.76
C ALA A 229 -4.03 -16.95 -7.38
N GLY A 230 -4.33 -18.01 -6.62
CA GLY A 230 -3.41 -19.08 -6.27
C GLY A 230 -2.78 -18.98 -4.89
N LEU A 231 -3.10 -17.98 -4.09
CA LEU A 231 -2.64 -17.92 -2.70
C LEU A 231 -3.29 -19.05 -1.86
N PRO A 232 -2.52 -19.76 -1.03
CA PRO A 232 -3.08 -20.83 -0.20
C PRO A 232 -4.18 -20.29 0.73
N ALA A 233 -5.36 -20.90 0.73
CA ALA A 233 -6.52 -20.44 1.51
C ALA A 233 -6.19 -20.31 3.02
N GLY A 234 -5.39 -21.21 3.58
CA GLY A 234 -4.93 -21.13 4.95
C GLY A 234 -4.09 -19.88 5.24
N LEU A 235 -3.20 -19.51 4.32
CA LEU A 235 -2.39 -18.27 4.40
C LEU A 235 -3.29 -17.03 4.33
N VAL A 236 -4.21 -16.99 3.37
CA VAL A 236 -5.17 -15.88 3.18
C VAL A 236 -6.01 -15.67 4.43
N MET A 237 -6.56 -16.75 5.00
CA MET A 237 -7.36 -16.69 6.22
C MET A 237 -6.54 -16.29 7.46
N ALA A 238 -5.30 -16.75 7.58
CA ALA A 238 -4.40 -16.34 8.66
C ALA A 238 -4.05 -14.85 8.55
N ALA A 239 -3.71 -14.37 7.35
CA ALA A 239 -3.40 -12.97 7.06
C ALA A 239 -4.59 -12.02 7.32
N ALA A 240 -5.81 -12.48 7.02
CA ALA A 240 -7.04 -11.73 7.29
C ALA A 240 -7.50 -11.79 8.76
N SER A 241 -6.85 -12.59 9.60
CA SER A 241 -7.27 -12.82 10.98
C SER A 241 -6.11 -12.74 11.98
N HIS A 242 -5.68 -13.84 12.57
CA HIS A 242 -4.74 -13.83 13.69
C HIS A 242 -3.33 -13.36 13.31
N SER A 243 -2.78 -13.83 12.18
CA SER A 243 -1.44 -13.44 11.75
C SER A 243 -1.38 -11.96 11.35
N GLY A 244 -2.36 -11.50 10.56
CA GLY A 244 -2.45 -10.08 10.18
C GLY A 244 -2.64 -9.17 11.39
N ARG A 245 -3.44 -9.57 12.38
CA ARG A 245 -3.57 -8.81 13.63
C ARG A 245 -2.25 -8.72 14.39
N SER A 246 -1.52 -9.82 14.51
CA SER A 246 -0.21 -9.86 15.17
C SER A 246 0.80 -8.93 14.49
N LEU A 247 0.85 -8.94 13.14
CA LEU A 247 1.71 -8.05 12.35
C LEU A 247 1.37 -6.57 12.56
N LEU A 248 0.08 -6.26 12.78
CA LEU A 248 -0.38 -4.90 13.06
C LEU A 248 -0.24 -4.50 14.55
N GLY A 249 0.25 -5.38 15.41
CA GLY A 249 0.41 -5.11 16.84
C GLY A 249 -0.90 -5.19 17.63
N LEU A 250 -1.82 -6.09 17.26
CA LEU A 250 -3.16 -6.22 17.85
C LEU A 250 -3.37 -7.56 18.57
#